data_24313a47813955917cfd8fef648f48ce
#
_entry.id   24313a47813955917cfd8fef648f48ce
#
_cell.length_a   1.000
_cell.length_b   1.000
_cell.length_c   1.000
_cell.angle_alpha   90.00
_cell.angle_beta   90.00
_cell.angle_gamma   90.00
#
_symmetry.space_group_name_H-M   'P 1'
#
loop_
_entity.id
_entity.type
_entity.pdbx_description
1 polymer ?
#
loop_
_entity_poly.entity_id
_entity_poly.type
_entity_poly.pdbx_seq_one_letter_code
_entity_poly.pdbx_strand_id
1 'polypeptide(L)'
;MPRKATQTAQEPPKPEIKAEVASALPKTPKKIGRPSKYTPELAAEICQRLSNGEPLRQICRDDHMPAWTAVYQWMSRDATLSERIAQAREAGQDAMAEKAYAEMYDEPERMLTEGGGRIDPGYVQLVKARAEITLKLLAKWNPKRYGDRIAVAGDAESPIKVEAEIKADKLLEALVTNAELRKTAGE
;
A
#
# COMPACT_ATOMS: atom_id res chain seq x y z
N MET A 1 -48.95 59.14 -59.91
CA MET A 1 -48.02 58.94 -58.76
C MET A 1 -47.63 57.49 -58.74
N PRO A 2 -46.34 57.06 -59.16
CA PRO A 2 -45.92 55.66 -59.14
C PRO A 2 -45.28 55.28 -57.83
N ARG A 3 -45.68 54.12 -57.30
CA ARG A 3 -45.12 53.49 -56.09
C ARG A 3 -43.80 52.80 -56.45
N LYS A 4 -42.72 53.09 -55.66
CA LYS A 4 -41.39 52.47 -55.74
C LYS A 4 -41.44 51.00 -55.32
N ALA A 5 -40.88 50.10 -56.12
CA ALA A 5 -40.63 48.72 -55.79
C ALA A 5 -39.47 48.61 -54.82
N THR A 6 -39.65 47.87 -53.74
CA THR A 6 -38.61 47.52 -52.76
C THR A 6 -37.91 46.26 -53.26
N GLN A 7 -36.60 46.36 -53.56
CA GLN A 7 -35.76 45.22 -53.92
C GLN A 7 -35.47 44.43 -52.62
N THR A 8 -35.86 43.16 -52.62
CA THR A 8 -35.48 42.16 -51.61
C THR A 8 -34.07 41.68 -51.90
N ALA A 9 -33.16 41.98 -50.99
CA ALA A 9 -31.79 41.47 -51.03
C ALA A 9 -31.79 39.96 -50.72
N GLN A 10 -31.28 39.17 -51.67
CA GLN A 10 -31.01 37.74 -51.49
C GLN A 10 -29.77 37.56 -50.60
N GLU A 11 -29.96 36.87 -49.50
CA GLU A 11 -28.90 36.38 -48.59
C GLU A 11 -28.09 35.24 -49.26
N PRO A 12 -26.74 35.23 -49.23
CA PRO A 12 -25.96 34.19 -49.85
C PRO A 12 -26.08 32.85 -49.07
N PRO A 13 -25.98 31.67 -49.72
CA PRO A 13 -26.12 30.38 -49.07
C PRO A 13 -24.96 30.12 -48.14
N LYS A 14 -25.26 29.73 -46.89
CA LYS A 14 -24.26 29.20 -45.92
C LYS A 14 -23.66 27.92 -46.42
N PRO A 15 -22.31 27.75 -46.31
CA PRO A 15 -21.66 26.50 -46.72
C PRO A 15 -22.04 25.37 -45.71
N GLU A 16 -22.60 24.30 -46.25
CA GLU A 16 -22.87 23.02 -45.58
C GLU A 16 -21.58 22.21 -45.39
N ILE A 17 -20.71 22.63 -44.46
CA ILE A 17 -19.53 21.86 -44.09
C ILE A 17 -19.54 21.65 -42.57
N LYS A 18 -20.53 20.96 -42.04
CA LYS A 18 -20.52 20.56 -40.60
C LYS A 18 -21.06 19.17 -40.29
N ALA A 19 -21.40 18.34 -41.26
CA ALA A 19 -21.99 17.03 -40.98
C ALA A 19 -21.00 15.85 -41.09
N GLU A 20 -19.82 16.00 -41.70
CA GLU A 20 -18.95 14.85 -42.01
C GLU A 20 -17.76 14.67 -41.05
N VAL A 21 -17.43 15.65 -40.20
CA VAL A 21 -16.30 15.56 -39.26
C VAL A 21 -16.71 15.00 -37.88
N ALA A 22 -18.00 14.87 -37.58
CA ALA A 22 -18.49 14.35 -36.31
C ALA A 22 -18.46 12.81 -36.18
N SER A 23 -18.13 12.08 -37.30
CA SER A 23 -18.16 10.61 -37.32
C SER A 23 -16.82 9.94 -37.04
N ALA A 24 -15.72 10.69 -36.85
CA ALA A 24 -14.36 10.13 -36.72
C ALA A 24 -13.72 10.25 -35.36
N LEU A 25 -14.49 10.61 -34.30
CA LEU A 25 -13.97 10.52 -32.94
C LEU A 25 -13.90 9.04 -32.51
N PRO A 26 -12.74 8.54 -32.05
CA PRO A 26 -12.65 7.17 -31.55
C PRO A 26 -13.62 7.03 -30.37
N LYS A 27 -14.60 6.14 -30.52
CA LYS A 27 -15.53 5.78 -29.44
C LYS A 27 -14.71 5.26 -28.28
N THR A 28 -14.59 6.02 -27.20
CA THR A 28 -13.97 5.56 -25.96
C THR A 28 -14.59 4.22 -25.57
N PRO A 29 -13.80 3.18 -25.29
CA PRO A 29 -14.33 1.87 -24.97
C PRO A 29 -15.26 2.01 -23.77
N LYS A 30 -16.55 1.69 -23.92
CA LYS A 30 -17.50 1.64 -22.82
C LYS A 30 -16.96 0.63 -21.82
N LYS A 31 -16.59 1.07 -20.60
CA LYS A 31 -16.24 0.19 -19.48
C LYS A 31 -17.45 -0.70 -19.21
N ILE A 32 -17.39 -1.97 -19.68
CA ILE A 32 -18.40 -2.99 -19.43
C ILE A 32 -18.15 -3.47 -18.00
N GLY A 33 -19.04 -3.16 -17.07
CA GLY A 33 -18.99 -3.61 -15.69
C GLY A 33 -19.64 -2.62 -14.73
N ARG A 34 -20.00 -3.11 -13.53
CA ARG A 34 -20.48 -2.25 -12.43
C ARG A 34 -19.42 -1.19 -12.15
N PRO A 35 -19.74 0.12 -12.06
CA PRO A 35 -18.77 1.17 -11.76
C PRO A 35 -17.99 0.77 -10.51
N SER A 36 -16.67 0.75 -10.64
CA SER A 36 -15.79 0.55 -9.49
C SER A 36 -15.97 1.76 -8.57
N LYS A 37 -16.15 1.53 -7.27
CA LYS A 37 -16.18 2.62 -6.26
C LYS A 37 -14.79 3.22 -6.02
N TYR A 38 -13.80 2.88 -6.83
CA TYR A 38 -12.45 3.42 -6.73
C TYR A 38 -12.45 4.91 -7.06
N THR A 39 -11.98 5.71 -6.13
CA THR A 39 -11.59 7.10 -6.33
C THR A 39 -10.19 7.33 -5.78
N PRO A 40 -9.40 8.23 -6.40
CA PRO A 40 -8.06 8.56 -5.89
C PRO A 40 -8.07 9.09 -4.46
N GLU A 41 -9.15 9.80 -4.08
CA GLU A 41 -9.34 10.38 -2.75
C GLU A 41 -9.51 9.28 -1.71
N LEU A 42 -10.34 8.26 -1.98
CA LEU A 42 -10.50 7.09 -1.09
C LEU A 42 -9.19 6.31 -0.95
N ALA A 43 -8.44 6.16 -2.05
CA ALA A 43 -7.13 5.51 -2.00
C ALA A 43 -6.13 6.31 -1.15
N ALA A 44 -6.14 7.64 -1.25
CA ALA A 44 -5.30 8.53 -0.44
C ALA A 44 -5.69 8.45 1.05
N GLU A 45 -6.97 8.47 1.37
CA GLU A 45 -7.47 8.34 2.74
C GLU A 45 -7.09 6.99 3.36
N ILE A 46 -7.23 5.89 2.60
CA ILE A 46 -6.80 4.55 3.06
C ILE A 46 -5.30 4.57 3.37
N CYS A 47 -4.46 5.12 2.48
CA CYS A 47 -3.01 5.21 2.72
C CYS A 47 -2.70 6.06 3.95
N GLN A 48 -3.34 7.20 4.14
CA GLN A 48 -3.14 8.07 5.30
C GLN A 48 -3.49 7.36 6.60
N ARG A 49 -4.63 6.68 6.66
CA ARG A 49 -5.06 5.96 7.88
C ARG A 49 -4.18 4.75 8.16
N LEU A 50 -3.73 4.04 7.12
CA LEU A 50 -2.73 2.98 7.27
C LEU A 50 -1.40 3.50 7.83
N SER A 51 -0.95 4.68 7.39
CA SER A 51 0.27 5.33 7.90
C SER A 51 0.14 5.76 9.36
N ASN A 52 -1.07 5.99 9.85
CA ASN A 52 -1.36 6.25 11.26
C ASN A 52 -1.46 4.97 12.11
N GLY A 53 -1.20 3.80 11.50
CA GLY A 53 -1.24 2.51 12.20
C GLY A 53 -2.62 1.86 12.30
N GLU A 54 -3.66 2.39 11.62
CA GLU A 54 -4.97 1.76 11.59
C GLU A 54 -4.97 0.50 10.72
N PRO A 55 -5.54 -0.63 11.19
CA PRO A 55 -5.66 -1.83 10.37
C PRO A 55 -6.62 -1.65 9.20
N LEU A 56 -6.27 -2.11 8.01
CA LEU A 56 -7.11 -2.00 6.80
C LEU A 56 -8.56 -2.47 7.03
N ARG A 57 -8.75 -3.56 7.77
CA ARG A 57 -10.10 -4.08 8.04
C ARG A 57 -10.92 -3.17 8.96
N GLN A 58 -10.29 -2.38 9.80
CA GLN A 58 -10.95 -1.38 10.62
C GLN A 58 -11.35 -0.18 9.77
N ILE A 59 -10.45 0.32 8.94
CA ILE A 59 -10.72 1.42 7.99
C ILE A 59 -11.93 1.08 7.11
N CYS A 60 -11.98 -0.15 6.58
CA CYS A 60 -13.07 -0.61 5.71
C CYS A 60 -14.40 -0.90 6.41
N ARG A 61 -14.54 -0.61 7.72
CA ARG A 61 -15.82 -0.71 8.44
C ARG A 61 -16.66 0.56 8.32
N ASP A 62 -16.04 1.67 7.95
CA ASP A 62 -16.75 2.93 7.80
C ASP A 62 -17.66 2.88 6.56
N ASP A 63 -18.87 3.45 6.67
CA ASP A 63 -19.92 3.35 5.65
C ASP A 63 -19.50 3.91 4.28
N HIS A 64 -18.65 4.93 4.26
CA HIS A 64 -18.14 5.55 3.03
C HIS A 64 -16.97 4.78 2.41
N MET A 65 -16.35 3.86 3.17
CA MET A 65 -15.18 3.11 2.71
C MET A 65 -15.57 1.89 1.87
N PRO A 66 -14.68 1.47 0.94
CA PRO A 66 -14.88 0.26 0.17
C PRO A 66 -14.69 -0.99 1.04
N ALA A 67 -15.28 -2.10 0.63
CA ALA A 67 -14.99 -3.38 1.25
C ALA A 67 -13.49 -3.72 1.10
N TRP A 68 -12.89 -4.32 2.13
CA TRP A 68 -11.48 -4.70 2.13
C TRP A 68 -11.07 -5.57 0.93
N THR A 69 -11.97 -6.42 0.45
CA THR A 69 -11.78 -7.24 -0.76
C THR A 69 -11.63 -6.41 -2.03
N ALA A 70 -12.35 -5.28 -2.13
CA ALA A 70 -12.24 -4.37 -3.25
C ALA A 70 -10.87 -3.68 -3.27
N VAL A 71 -10.35 -3.30 -2.10
CA VAL A 71 -8.99 -2.71 -1.98
C VAL A 71 -7.94 -3.68 -2.50
N TYR A 72 -8.00 -4.97 -2.14
CA TYR A 72 -7.07 -5.98 -2.67
C TYR A 72 -7.22 -6.19 -4.18
N GLN A 73 -8.44 -6.12 -4.72
CA GLN A 73 -8.64 -6.15 -6.17
C GLN A 73 -8.05 -4.92 -6.88
N TRP A 74 -8.08 -3.75 -6.24
CA TRP A 74 -7.44 -2.56 -6.78
C TRP A 74 -5.92 -2.70 -6.77
N MET A 75 -5.33 -3.17 -5.68
CA MET A 75 -3.90 -3.45 -5.57
C MET A 75 -3.41 -4.44 -6.64
N SER A 76 -4.20 -5.46 -6.95
CA SER A 76 -3.82 -6.44 -7.98
C SER A 76 -3.87 -5.88 -9.41
N ARG A 77 -4.59 -4.78 -9.64
CA ARG A 77 -4.73 -4.13 -10.95
C ARG A 77 -3.81 -2.91 -11.13
N ASP A 78 -3.41 -2.31 -10.04
CA ASP A 78 -2.60 -1.10 -9.99
C ASP A 78 -1.38 -1.31 -9.09
N ALA A 79 -0.22 -1.49 -9.72
CA ALA A 79 1.05 -1.68 -9.03
C ALA A 79 1.44 -0.44 -8.20
N THR A 80 1.14 0.76 -8.71
CA THR A 80 1.49 2.02 -8.01
C THR A 80 0.68 2.17 -6.72
N LEU A 81 -0.59 1.78 -6.72
CA LEU A 81 -1.41 1.73 -5.52
C LEU A 81 -0.90 0.67 -4.54
N SER A 82 -0.47 -0.49 -5.05
CA SER A 82 0.11 -1.55 -4.21
C SER A 82 1.36 -1.08 -3.48
N GLU A 83 2.26 -0.39 -4.17
CA GLU A 83 3.48 0.20 -3.58
C GLU A 83 3.15 1.27 -2.54
N ARG A 84 2.22 2.18 -2.83
CA ARG A 84 1.77 3.20 -1.88
C ARG A 84 1.18 2.60 -0.61
N ILE A 85 0.38 1.56 -0.73
CA ILE A 85 -0.19 0.84 0.43
C ILE A 85 0.90 0.12 1.21
N ALA A 86 1.92 -0.46 0.55
CA ALA A 86 3.06 -1.08 1.21
C ALA A 86 3.85 -0.05 2.04
N GLN A 87 4.20 1.09 1.45
CA GLN A 87 4.85 2.20 2.14
C GLN A 87 4.02 2.74 3.31
N ALA A 88 2.70 2.90 3.11
CA ALA A 88 1.80 3.34 4.16
C ALA A 88 1.76 2.35 5.34
N ARG A 89 1.83 1.04 5.08
CA ARG A 89 1.91 0.01 6.14
C ARG A 89 3.23 0.06 6.89
N GLU A 90 4.35 0.32 6.21
CA GLU A 90 5.65 0.48 6.87
C GLU A 90 5.65 1.70 7.79
N ALA A 91 5.16 2.85 7.30
CA ALA A 91 5.00 4.04 8.13
C ALA A 91 4.04 3.79 9.32
N GLY A 92 2.96 3.03 9.09
CA GLY A 92 2.03 2.64 10.15
C GLY A 92 2.66 1.77 11.24
N GLN A 93 3.64 0.93 10.90
CA GLN A 93 4.40 0.17 11.89
C GLN A 93 5.22 1.09 12.78
N ASP A 94 5.84 2.14 12.22
CA ASP A 94 6.57 3.14 12.97
C ASP A 94 5.62 3.91 13.90
N ALA A 95 4.46 4.35 13.39
CA ALA A 95 3.46 5.02 14.20
C ALA A 95 2.94 4.15 15.36
N MET A 96 2.80 2.85 15.15
CA MET A 96 2.44 1.90 16.22
C MET A 96 3.54 1.78 17.28
N ALA A 97 4.82 1.77 16.87
CA ALA A 97 5.96 1.74 17.78
C ALA A 97 6.04 3.02 18.62
N GLU A 98 5.89 4.18 17.99
CA GLU A 98 5.88 5.48 18.65
C GLU A 98 4.72 5.60 19.63
N LYS A 99 3.53 5.14 19.24
CA LYS A 99 2.37 5.10 20.14
C LYS A 99 2.61 4.22 21.35
N ALA A 100 3.15 3.01 21.17
CA ALA A 100 3.48 2.12 22.26
C ALA A 100 4.53 2.74 23.22
N TYR A 101 5.50 3.48 22.65
CA TYR A 101 6.48 4.23 23.40
C TYR A 101 5.83 5.36 24.19
N ALA A 102 4.99 6.19 23.59
CA ALA A 102 4.29 7.29 24.24
C ALA A 102 3.41 6.78 25.40
N GLU A 103 2.62 5.71 25.17
CA GLU A 103 1.76 5.12 26.21
C GLU A 103 2.54 4.64 27.45
N MET A 104 3.84 4.32 27.33
CA MET A 104 4.68 3.93 28.47
C MET A 104 5.05 5.13 29.37
N TYR A 105 5.05 6.34 28.81
CA TYR A 105 5.39 7.57 29.55
C TYR A 105 4.17 8.37 29.97
N ASP A 106 2.97 7.99 29.56
CA ASP A 106 1.75 8.62 30.02
C ASP A 106 1.53 8.25 31.50
N GLU A 107 1.47 9.28 32.36
CA GLU A 107 1.16 9.06 33.77
C GLU A 107 -0.32 8.67 33.93
N PRO A 108 -0.62 7.49 34.46
CA PRO A 108 -2.00 7.09 34.72
C PRO A 108 -2.67 7.98 35.77
N GLU A 109 -3.98 8.17 35.60
CA GLU A 109 -4.77 8.82 36.64
C GLU A 109 -4.61 8.08 37.99
N ARG A 110 -4.26 8.84 38.99
CA ARG A 110 -4.12 8.28 40.37
C ARG A 110 -5.49 8.17 41.00
N MET A 111 -5.86 6.98 41.44
CA MET A 111 -7.04 6.81 42.31
C MET A 111 -6.85 7.57 43.59
N LEU A 112 -7.73 8.53 43.87
CA LEU A 112 -7.75 9.27 45.12
C LEU A 112 -8.20 8.32 46.24
N THR A 113 -7.25 7.87 47.07
CA THR A 113 -7.50 7.14 48.30
C THR A 113 -7.10 8.04 49.49
N GLU A 114 -7.69 7.85 50.66
CA GLU A 114 -7.44 8.66 51.88
C GLU A 114 -5.97 8.74 52.33
N GLY A 115 -5.06 7.99 51.71
CA GLY A 115 -3.62 7.95 52.00
C GLY A 115 -2.68 8.42 50.90
N GLY A 116 -3.18 9.17 49.88
CA GLY A 116 -2.40 9.57 48.69
C GLY A 116 -2.73 8.72 47.48
N GLY A 117 -2.66 9.34 46.28
CA GLY A 117 -3.05 8.71 45.06
C GLY A 117 -2.21 7.48 44.73
N ARG A 118 -2.84 6.31 44.65
CA ARG A 118 -2.22 5.04 44.25
C ARG A 118 -2.49 4.77 42.79
N ILE A 119 -1.48 4.33 42.04
CA ILE A 119 -1.65 3.86 40.68
C ILE A 119 -2.31 2.48 40.72
N ASP A 120 -3.32 2.26 39.86
CA ASP A 120 -3.97 0.96 39.74
C ASP A 120 -2.99 -0.08 39.16
N PRO A 121 -2.67 -1.16 39.89
CA PRO A 121 -1.80 -2.23 39.41
C PRO A 121 -2.34 -2.90 38.12
N GLY A 122 -3.66 -2.97 37.96
CA GLY A 122 -4.31 -3.51 36.78
C GLY A 122 -4.03 -2.68 35.53
N TYR A 123 -4.05 -1.35 35.66
CA TYR A 123 -3.69 -0.45 34.61
C TYR A 123 -2.21 -0.62 34.18
N VAL A 124 -1.29 -0.70 35.11
CA VAL A 124 0.14 -0.90 34.85
C VAL A 124 0.37 -2.22 34.09
N GLN A 125 -0.31 -3.31 34.50
CA GLN A 125 -0.22 -4.60 33.82
C GLN A 125 -0.82 -4.53 32.40
N LEU A 126 -1.91 -3.81 32.21
CA LEU A 126 -2.53 -3.64 30.90
C LEU A 126 -1.61 -2.90 29.93
N VAL A 127 -1.01 -1.78 30.35
CA VAL A 127 -0.07 -0.99 29.53
C VAL A 127 1.15 -1.85 29.16
N LYS A 128 1.73 -2.55 30.15
CA LYS A 128 2.84 -3.48 29.93
C LYS A 128 2.48 -4.56 28.89
N ALA A 129 1.34 -5.21 29.04
CA ALA A 129 0.90 -6.25 28.13
C ALA A 129 0.68 -5.71 26.70
N ARG A 130 0.09 -4.52 26.56
CA ARG A 130 -0.10 -3.86 25.26
C ARG A 130 1.24 -3.56 24.59
N ALA A 131 2.19 -2.96 25.31
CA ALA A 131 3.51 -2.65 24.80
C ALA A 131 4.25 -3.92 24.34
N GLU A 132 4.28 -4.97 25.17
CA GLU A 132 4.92 -6.24 24.82
C GLU A 132 4.29 -6.90 23.58
N ILE A 133 2.97 -6.92 23.47
CA ILE A 133 2.28 -7.50 22.30
C ILE A 133 2.60 -6.68 21.05
N THR A 134 2.56 -5.35 21.14
CA THR A 134 2.87 -4.46 20.02
C THR A 134 4.29 -4.68 19.53
N LEU A 135 5.28 -4.69 20.40
CA LEU A 135 6.68 -4.94 20.03
C LEU A 135 6.89 -6.33 19.42
N LYS A 136 6.26 -7.36 19.98
CA LYS A 136 6.30 -8.73 19.42
C LYS A 136 5.67 -8.83 18.03
N LEU A 137 4.59 -8.10 17.78
CA LEU A 137 3.96 -8.04 16.45
C LEU A 137 4.84 -7.30 15.44
N LEU A 138 5.42 -6.15 15.84
CA LEU A 138 6.32 -5.37 14.99
C LEU A 138 7.57 -6.17 14.62
N ALA A 139 8.16 -6.90 15.56
CA ALA A 139 9.30 -7.77 15.31
C ALA A 139 8.98 -8.89 14.30
N LYS A 140 7.74 -9.41 14.29
CA LYS A 140 7.31 -10.42 13.31
C LYS A 140 6.98 -9.83 11.93
N TRP A 141 6.41 -8.62 11.90
CA TRP A 141 6.01 -7.98 10.63
C TRP A 141 7.20 -7.37 9.90
N ASN A 142 8.14 -6.79 10.66
CA ASN A 142 9.36 -6.22 10.09
C ASN A 142 10.59 -6.62 10.90
N PRO A 143 11.06 -7.87 10.73
CA PRO A 143 12.19 -8.40 11.50
C PRO A 143 13.51 -7.67 11.23
N LYS A 144 13.65 -7.04 10.05
CA LYS A 144 14.83 -6.24 9.71
C LYS A 144 14.98 -5.00 10.57
N ARG A 145 13.86 -4.39 10.97
CA ARG A 145 13.84 -3.13 11.72
C ARG A 145 13.60 -3.32 13.21
N TYR A 146 12.68 -4.21 13.58
CA TYR A 146 12.23 -4.44 14.96
C TYR A 146 12.59 -5.81 15.52
N GLY A 147 13.18 -6.70 14.71
CA GLY A 147 13.59 -8.02 15.17
C GLY A 147 14.88 -7.98 15.98
N ASP A 148 15.02 -8.95 16.88
CA ASP A 148 16.27 -9.18 17.61
C ASP A 148 17.37 -9.56 16.63
N ARG A 149 18.46 -8.80 16.60
CA ARG A 149 19.64 -9.12 15.80
C ARG A 149 20.56 -9.99 16.63
N ILE A 150 20.63 -11.26 16.32
CA ILE A 150 21.65 -12.15 16.86
C ILE A 150 22.87 -12.04 15.92
N ALA A 151 23.90 -11.33 16.37
CA ALA A 151 25.18 -11.35 15.68
C ALA A 151 25.92 -12.64 16.10
N VAL A 152 25.95 -13.65 15.22
CA VAL A 152 26.75 -14.85 15.41
C VAL A 152 28.14 -14.51 14.90
N ALA A 153 29.05 -14.15 15.81
CA ALA A 153 30.45 -13.92 15.49
C ALA A 153 31.28 -15.13 16.03
N GLY A 154 32.10 -15.71 15.18
CA GLY A 154 33.11 -16.64 15.64
C GLY A 154 34.28 -15.90 16.30
N ASP A 155 34.86 -16.46 17.34
CA ASP A 155 36.10 -15.96 17.92
C ASP A 155 37.27 -16.22 16.92
N ALA A 156 38.30 -15.38 16.97
CA ALA A 156 39.46 -15.51 16.08
C ALA A 156 40.16 -16.87 16.25
N GLU A 157 40.07 -17.46 17.45
CA GLU A 157 40.63 -18.78 17.75
C GLU A 157 39.67 -19.94 17.42
N SER A 158 38.36 -19.68 17.27
CA SER A 158 37.34 -20.66 16.92
C SER A 158 36.32 -20.06 15.93
N PRO A 159 36.72 -19.88 14.68
CA PRO A 159 35.82 -19.32 13.67
C PRO A 159 34.68 -20.31 13.40
N ILE A 160 33.45 -19.79 13.30
CA ILE A 160 32.29 -20.59 12.91
C ILE A 160 32.50 -21.06 11.47
N LYS A 161 32.77 -22.35 11.30
CA LYS A 161 32.84 -22.97 9.98
C LYS A 161 31.41 -23.11 9.47
N VAL A 162 30.99 -22.21 8.57
CA VAL A 162 29.76 -22.40 7.77
C VAL A 162 30.13 -23.42 6.70
N GLU A 163 29.89 -24.69 6.95
CA GLU A 163 29.95 -25.73 5.90
C GLU A 163 28.71 -25.51 5.02
N ALA A 164 28.83 -24.61 4.06
CA ALA A 164 27.95 -24.62 2.91
C ALA A 164 28.33 -25.86 2.09
N GLU A 165 27.67 -26.99 2.30
CA GLU A 165 27.69 -28.11 1.35
C GLU A 165 27.08 -27.64 0.04
N ILE A 166 27.81 -26.86 -0.71
CA ILE A 166 27.58 -26.67 -2.13
C ILE A 166 28.01 -28.02 -2.71
N LYS A 167 27.04 -28.91 -2.92
CA LYS A 167 27.28 -30.16 -3.62
C LYS A 167 27.87 -29.77 -4.97
N ALA A 168 29.18 -29.91 -5.10
CA ALA A 168 29.92 -29.57 -6.32
C ALA A 168 29.31 -30.26 -7.55
N ASP A 169 28.72 -31.45 -7.35
CA ASP A 169 27.99 -32.20 -8.36
C ASP A 169 26.78 -31.40 -8.97
N LYS A 170 26.00 -30.71 -8.15
CA LYS A 170 24.88 -29.88 -8.66
C LYS A 170 25.35 -28.65 -9.42
N LEU A 171 26.48 -28.06 -9.05
CA LEU A 171 27.09 -26.96 -9.80
C LEU A 171 27.66 -27.43 -11.14
N LEU A 172 28.29 -28.59 -11.15
CA LEU A 172 28.82 -29.22 -12.38
C LEU A 172 27.68 -29.59 -13.33
N GLU A 173 26.57 -30.21 -12.84
CA GLU A 173 25.39 -30.49 -13.65
C GLU A 173 24.77 -29.22 -14.23
N ALA A 174 24.63 -28.14 -13.44
CA ALA A 174 24.09 -26.88 -13.91
C ALA A 174 24.99 -26.18 -14.95
N LEU A 175 26.31 -26.33 -14.83
CA LEU A 175 27.27 -25.81 -15.81
C LEU A 175 27.25 -26.62 -17.11
N VAL A 176 27.15 -27.95 -17.03
CA VAL A 176 27.05 -28.83 -18.23
C VAL A 176 25.75 -28.56 -18.97
N THR A 177 24.61 -28.49 -18.29
CA THR A 177 23.31 -28.18 -18.90
C THR A 177 23.31 -26.79 -19.56
N ASN A 178 23.90 -25.77 -18.95
CA ASN A 178 24.03 -24.44 -19.55
C ASN A 178 24.99 -24.44 -20.78
N ALA A 179 26.03 -25.26 -20.77
CA ALA A 179 26.93 -25.38 -21.92
C ALA A 179 26.26 -26.10 -23.11
N GLU A 180 25.42 -27.10 -22.84
CA GLU A 180 24.63 -27.79 -23.86
C GLU A 180 23.57 -26.91 -24.47
N LEU A 181 22.83 -26.15 -23.64
CA LEU A 181 21.83 -25.16 -24.10
C LEU A 181 22.45 -24.07 -24.99
N ARG A 182 23.69 -23.65 -24.72
CA ARG A 182 24.40 -22.69 -25.56
C ARG A 182 24.84 -23.26 -26.90
N LYS A 183 25.15 -24.56 -26.98
CA LYS A 183 25.50 -25.24 -28.23
C LYS A 183 24.29 -25.43 -29.14
N THR A 184 23.11 -25.70 -28.57
CA THR A 184 21.85 -25.87 -29.32
C THR A 184 21.21 -24.55 -29.75
N ALA A 185 21.56 -23.43 -29.11
CA ALA A 185 21.07 -22.08 -29.48
C ALA A 185 21.98 -21.34 -30.48
N GLY A 186 23.08 -21.94 -30.86
CA GLY A 186 24.07 -21.37 -31.79
C GLY A 186 24.11 -22.05 -33.21
N GLU A 187 23.16 -22.95 -33.47
CA GLU A 187 22.83 -23.46 -34.80
C GLU A 187 21.49 -22.84 -35.28
#